data_2c8753045b4487c6a5851858d47faa7b
#
_entry.id   2c8753045b4487c6a5851858d47faa7b
#
_cell.length_a   1.000
_cell.length_b   1.000
_cell.length_c   1.000
_cell.angle_alpha   90.00
_cell.angle_beta   90.00
_cell.angle_gamma   90.00
#
_symmetry.space_group_name_H-M   'P 1'
#
loop_
_entity.id
_entity.type
_entity.pdbx_description
1 polymer ?
#
loop_
_entity_poly.entity_id
_entity_poly.type
_entity_poly.pdbx_seq_one_letter_code
_entity_poly.pdbx_strand_id
1 'polypeptide(L)'
;MNKVESFIKTKEEGKNLSDSDIDYFIKNLKSFSKEEITRWLKAVKRNSLNDNETTTLTMAMANSGIVLNWEGLEPTIDKHSTGGIGDKITLLFARVVIDLFFSPLEFHKNSIFKKPPRIF
;
A
#
# COMPACT_ATOMS: atom_id res chain seq x y z
N MET A 1 16.35 20.31 -17.55
CA MET A 1 16.24 18.84 -17.34
C MET A 1 14.87 18.59 -16.74
N ASN A 2 14.08 17.68 -17.27
CA ASN A 2 12.76 17.37 -16.74
C ASN A 2 12.94 16.79 -15.32
N LYS A 3 12.05 17.15 -14.37
CA LYS A 3 12.11 16.70 -12.96
C LYS A 3 12.11 15.17 -12.86
N VAL A 4 11.38 14.51 -13.73
CA VAL A 4 11.34 13.03 -13.85
C VAL A 4 12.71 12.46 -14.18
N GLU A 5 13.36 13.01 -15.19
CA GLU A 5 14.68 12.54 -15.64
C GLU A 5 15.74 12.78 -14.54
N SER A 6 15.66 13.93 -13.83
CA SER A 6 16.54 14.21 -12.69
C SER A 6 16.37 13.17 -11.58
N PHE A 7 15.12 12.85 -11.24
CA PHE A 7 14.78 11.85 -10.22
C PHE A 7 15.37 10.46 -10.54
N ILE A 8 15.15 9.99 -11.77
CA ILE A 8 15.65 8.68 -12.21
C ILE A 8 17.18 8.66 -12.22
N LYS A 9 17.80 9.69 -12.79
CA LYS A 9 19.25 9.81 -12.91
C LYS A 9 19.94 9.85 -11.55
N THR A 10 19.38 10.56 -10.58
CA THR A 10 19.89 10.58 -9.20
C THR A 10 20.03 9.17 -8.64
N LYS A 11 19.03 8.31 -8.83
CA LYS A 11 19.10 6.93 -8.36
C LYS A 11 19.99 6.03 -9.23
N GLU A 12 20.04 6.27 -10.55
CA GLU A 12 20.97 5.57 -11.45
C GLU A 12 22.44 5.82 -11.07
N GLU A 13 22.77 7.02 -10.58
CA GLU A 13 24.09 7.42 -10.09
C GLU A 13 24.39 6.89 -8.65
N GLY A 14 23.48 6.16 -8.04
CA GLY A 14 23.62 5.65 -6.67
C GLY A 14 23.47 6.70 -5.59
N LYS A 15 22.96 7.88 -5.92
CA LYS A 15 22.70 8.95 -4.95
C LYS A 15 21.36 8.75 -4.24
N ASN A 16 21.22 9.35 -3.07
CA ASN A 16 19.98 9.32 -2.31
C ASN A 16 18.95 10.29 -2.90
N LEU A 17 17.70 9.86 -2.91
CA LEU A 17 16.55 10.67 -3.27
C LEU A 17 16.12 11.50 -2.05
N SER A 18 15.66 12.73 -2.29
CA SER A 18 15.03 13.54 -1.24
C SER A 18 13.59 13.09 -1.01
N ASP A 19 13.05 13.36 0.18
CA ASP A 19 11.65 13.08 0.52
C ASP A 19 10.70 13.77 -0.46
N SER A 20 11.02 15.01 -0.84
CA SER A 20 10.23 15.77 -1.82
C SER A 20 10.23 15.17 -3.23
N ASP A 21 11.32 14.49 -3.61
CA ASP A 21 11.40 13.82 -4.91
C ASP A 21 10.58 12.52 -4.91
N ILE A 22 10.61 11.78 -3.80
CA ILE A 22 9.81 10.58 -3.61
C ILE A 22 8.31 10.93 -3.59
N ASP A 23 7.92 11.96 -2.84
CA ASP A 23 6.54 12.45 -2.82
C ASP A 23 6.07 12.89 -4.21
N TYR A 24 6.92 13.61 -4.95
CA TYR A 24 6.62 14.01 -6.32
C TYR A 24 6.42 12.79 -7.22
N PHE A 25 7.29 11.79 -7.11
CA PHE A 25 7.19 10.54 -7.88
C PHE A 25 5.85 9.85 -7.64
N ILE A 26 5.45 9.63 -6.40
CA ILE A 26 4.20 8.94 -6.06
C ILE A 26 2.98 9.76 -6.50
N LYS A 27 2.95 11.06 -6.25
CA LYS A 27 1.84 11.94 -6.66
C LYS A 27 1.62 11.98 -8.18
N ASN A 28 2.70 11.83 -8.95
CA ASN A 28 2.66 11.90 -10.39
C ASN A 28 2.88 10.54 -11.09
N LEU A 29 2.80 9.44 -10.36
CA LEU A 29 3.13 8.10 -10.88
C LEU A 29 2.40 7.76 -12.19
N LYS A 30 1.15 8.20 -12.33
CA LYS A 30 0.34 7.97 -13.53
C LYS A 30 0.82 8.73 -14.77
N SER A 31 1.67 9.75 -14.59
CA SER A 31 2.24 10.54 -15.70
C SER A 31 3.58 10.01 -16.18
N PHE A 32 4.18 9.07 -15.46
CA PHE A 32 5.43 8.44 -15.87
C PHE A 32 5.17 7.39 -16.95
N SER A 33 6.02 7.36 -17.94
CA SER A 33 6.00 6.32 -18.96
C SER A 33 6.44 4.97 -18.36
N LYS A 34 6.07 3.89 -19.00
CA LYS A 34 6.49 2.55 -18.61
C LYS A 34 8.01 2.39 -18.63
N GLU A 35 8.67 3.03 -19.57
CA GLU A 35 10.13 3.04 -19.72
C GLU A 35 10.80 3.75 -18.56
N GLU A 36 10.28 4.91 -18.13
CA GLU A 36 10.79 5.67 -16.98
C GLU A 36 10.65 4.89 -15.68
N ILE A 37 9.49 4.30 -15.44
CA ILE A 37 9.27 3.44 -14.28
C ILE A 37 10.22 2.24 -14.29
N THR A 38 10.41 1.62 -15.45
CA THR A 38 11.32 0.47 -15.59
C THR A 38 12.77 0.86 -15.30
N ARG A 39 13.22 2.03 -15.78
CA ARG A 39 14.56 2.56 -15.48
C ARG A 39 14.75 2.78 -13.99
N TRP A 40 13.78 3.42 -13.34
CA TRP A 40 13.82 3.66 -11.90
C TRP A 40 13.87 2.35 -11.10
N LEU A 41 13.02 1.37 -11.42
CA LEU A 41 13.04 0.06 -10.76
C LEU A 41 14.39 -0.66 -10.92
N LYS A 42 15.00 -0.58 -12.11
CA LYS A 42 16.36 -1.13 -12.35
C LYS A 42 17.42 -0.41 -11.53
N ALA A 43 17.31 0.91 -11.37
CA ALA A 43 18.21 1.71 -10.57
C ALA A 43 18.09 1.35 -9.08
N VAL A 44 16.87 1.20 -8.56
CA VAL A 44 16.62 0.73 -7.19
C VAL A 44 17.16 -0.68 -6.98
N LYS A 45 16.95 -1.59 -7.93
CA LYS A 45 17.50 -2.96 -7.83
C LYS A 45 19.03 -2.97 -7.75
N ARG A 46 19.70 -2.03 -8.43
CA ARG A 46 21.17 -1.93 -8.47
C ARG A 46 21.74 -1.25 -7.24
N ASN A 47 21.15 -0.15 -6.82
CA ASN A 47 21.72 0.77 -5.83
C ASN A 47 20.96 0.76 -4.50
N SER A 48 19.92 -0.05 -4.38
CA SER A 48 19.04 -0.15 -3.20
C SER A 48 18.40 1.19 -2.79
N LEU A 49 17.47 1.17 -1.88
CA LEU A 49 16.98 2.32 -1.15
C LEU A 49 17.59 2.30 0.25
N ASN A 50 17.93 3.44 0.81
CA ASN A 50 18.29 3.53 2.22
C ASN A 50 17.01 3.52 3.10
N ASP A 51 17.20 3.48 4.42
CA ASP A 51 16.08 3.38 5.37
C ASP A 51 15.13 4.58 5.28
N ASN A 52 15.66 5.80 5.11
CA ASN A 52 14.85 7.00 4.95
C ASN A 52 14.05 6.96 3.65
N GLU A 53 14.69 6.66 2.53
CA GLU A 53 14.00 6.51 1.23
C GLU A 53 12.91 5.44 1.29
N THR A 54 13.20 4.31 1.94
CA THR A 54 12.23 3.20 2.10
C THR A 54 11.04 3.65 2.93
N THR A 55 11.29 4.33 4.05
CA THR A 55 10.22 4.85 4.93
C THR A 55 9.37 5.88 4.20
N THR A 56 10.01 6.87 3.57
CA THR A 56 9.30 7.93 2.84
C THR A 56 8.47 7.35 1.69
N LEU A 57 9.03 6.42 0.91
CA LEU A 57 8.31 5.76 -0.18
C LEU A 57 7.11 4.97 0.34
N THR A 58 7.28 4.21 1.41
CA THR A 58 6.21 3.42 2.02
C THR A 58 5.07 4.33 2.49
N MET A 59 5.39 5.41 3.20
CA MET A 59 4.38 6.36 3.68
C MET A 59 3.69 7.11 2.56
N ALA A 60 4.44 7.54 1.54
CA ALA A 60 3.87 8.19 0.36
C ALA A 60 2.91 7.26 -0.39
N MET A 61 3.27 5.99 -0.56
CA MET A 61 2.40 4.98 -1.17
C MET A 61 1.14 4.73 -0.33
N ALA A 62 1.28 4.53 0.97
CA ALA A 62 0.15 4.32 1.88
C ALA A 62 -0.85 5.50 1.83
N ASN A 63 -0.33 6.72 1.83
CA ASN A 63 -1.14 7.94 1.79
C ASN A 63 -1.67 8.32 0.39
N SER A 64 -1.19 7.65 -0.66
CA SER A 64 -1.68 7.90 -2.03
C SER A 64 -3.03 7.27 -2.33
N GLY A 65 -3.46 6.31 -1.51
CA GLY A 65 -4.73 5.62 -1.61
C GLY A 65 -5.81 6.16 -0.67
N ILE A 66 -6.93 5.46 -0.61
CA ILE A 66 -8.00 5.74 0.36
C ILE A 66 -7.59 5.07 1.67
N VAL A 67 -7.39 5.88 2.71
CA VAL A 67 -7.19 5.37 4.07
C VAL A 67 -8.57 5.18 4.71
N LEU A 68 -8.90 3.94 5.06
CA LEU A 68 -10.16 3.62 5.72
C LEU A 68 -10.06 4.04 7.20
N ASN A 69 -11.13 4.66 7.69
CA ASN A 69 -11.26 4.98 9.10
C ASN A 69 -12.24 3.99 9.75
N TRP A 70 -11.79 3.36 10.82
CA TRP A 70 -12.54 2.36 11.57
C TRP A 70 -12.95 2.85 12.97
N GLU A 71 -12.94 4.18 13.22
CA GLU A 71 -13.35 4.74 14.49
C GLU A 71 -14.74 4.26 14.90
N GLY A 72 -14.86 3.80 16.13
CA GLY A 72 -16.11 3.25 16.68
C GLY A 72 -16.41 1.80 16.31
N LEU A 73 -15.50 1.13 15.58
CA LEU A 73 -15.58 -0.30 15.28
C LEU A 73 -14.46 -1.04 16.04
N GLU A 74 -14.69 -1.36 17.29
CA GLU A 74 -13.72 -2.14 18.07
C GLU A 74 -14.36 -3.45 18.55
N PRO A 75 -13.56 -4.52 18.61
CA PRO A 75 -12.18 -4.68 18.13
C PRO A 75 -12.10 -4.84 16.60
N THR A 76 -11.09 -4.23 15.97
CA THR A 76 -10.76 -4.45 14.57
C THR A 76 -9.57 -5.38 14.45
N ILE A 77 -9.64 -6.34 13.54
CA ILE A 77 -8.56 -7.28 13.24
C ILE A 77 -8.27 -7.20 11.74
N ASP A 78 -7.01 -6.97 11.40
CA ASP A 78 -6.54 -7.02 10.01
C ASP A 78 -5.70 -8.26 9.77
N LYS A 79 -5.83 -8.81 8.57
CA LYS A 79 -5.04 -9.93 8.08
C LYS A 79 -4.76 -9.75 6.60
N HIS A 80 -3.51 -9.71 6.24
CA HIS A 80 -3.11 -9.69 4.83
C HIS A 80 -2.51 -11.04 4.41
N SER A 81 -2.60 -11.32 3.12
CA SER A 81 -1.94 -12.47 2.49
C SER A 81 -0.61 -12.04 1.89
N THR A 82 0.40 -12.91 1.98
CA THR A 82 1.68 -12.71 1.29
C THR A 82 1.61 -13.03 -0.21
N GLY A 83 0.43 -13.39 -0.71
CA GLY A 83 0.17 -13.52 -2.14
C GLY A 83 0.66 -14.82 -2.80
N GLY A 84 1.07 -15.82 -2.04
CA GLY A 84 1.64 -17.06 -2.57
C GLY A 84 0.64 -17.91 -3.38
N ILE A 85 0.16 -19.03 -2.81
CA ILE A 85 -0.67 -20.04 -3.51
C ILE A 85 -2.18 -19.81 -3.29
N GLY A 86 -2.61 -18.55 -3.31
CA GLY A 86 -4.01 -18.20 -3.08
C GLY A 86 -4.39 -18.12 -1.60
N ASP A 87 -5.34 -17.26 -1.28
CA ASP A 87 -5.69 -16.90 0.10
C ASP A 87 -6.88 -17.70 0.65
N LYS A 88 -6.85 -19.00 0.48
CA LYS A 88 -7.90 -19.91 0.99
C LYS A 88 -7.99 -19.89 2.53
N ILE A 89 -6.85 -19.64 3.18
CA ILE A 89 -6.75 -19.60 4.66
C ILE A 89 -7.47 -18.39 5.22
N THR A 90 -7.54 -17.26 4.52
CA THR A 90 -8.25 -16.06 4.99
C THR A 90 -9.72 -16.33 5.24
N LEU A 91 -10.39 -17.11 4.40
CA LEU A 91 -11.80 -17.43 4.59
C LEU A 91 -12.02 -18.29 5.85
N LEU A 92 -11.15 -19.27 6.10
CA LEU A 92 -11.20 -20.11 7.30
C LEU A 92 -10.85 -19.29 8.55
N PHE A 93 -9.80 -18.45 8.46
CA PHE A 93 -9.37 -17.60 9.55
C PHE A 93 -10.45 -16.57 9.94
N ALA A 94 -11.07 -15.91 8.96
CA ALA A 94 -12.17 -14.98 9.20
C ALA A 94 -13.34 -15.66 9.93
N ARG A 95 -13.67 -16.90 9.56
CA ARG A 95 -14.71 -17.66 10.25
C ARG A 95 -14.35 -17.96 11.69
N VAL A 96 -13.13 -18.41 11.96
CA VAL A 96 -12.66 -18.71 13.32
C VAL A 96 -12.65 -17.44 14.20
N VAL A 97 -12.21 -16.33 13.64
CA VAL A 97 -12.21 -15.05 14.36
C VAL A 97 -13.63 -14.60 14.69
N ILE A 98 -14.56 -14.71 13.74
CA ILE A 98 -15.98 -14.40 13.99
C ILE A 98 -16.54 -15.28 15.10
N ASP A 99 -16.31 -16.58 15.04
CA ASP A 99 -16.83 -17.53 16.04
C ASP A 99 -16.21 -17.35 17.43
N LEU A 100 -14.94 -16.89 17.53
CA LEU A 100 -14.25 -16.67 18.80
C LEU A 100 -14.54 -15.31 19.46
N PHE A 101 -14.69 -14.27 18.66
CA PHE A 101 -14.77 -12.89 19.17
C PHE A 101 -16.15 -12.26 19.01
N PHE A 102 -16.98 -12.77 18.11
CA PHE A 102 -18.32 -12.25 17.87
C PHE A 102 -19.35 -13.36 18.14
N SER A 103 -20.05 -13.27 19.28
CA SER A 103 -21.15 -14.19 19.56
C SER A 103 -22.22 -14.10 18.46
N PRO A 104 -22.79 -15.24 18.01
CA PRO A 104 -23.83 -15.26 16.97
C PRO A 104 -25.06 -14.39 17.28
N LEU A 105 -25.27 -14.03 18.54
CA LEU A 105 -26.40 -13.20 19.00
C LEU A 105 -26.23 -11.71 18.71
N GLU A 106 -25.00 -11.21 18.53
CA GLU A 106 -24.77 -9.78 18.23
C GLU A 106 -24.79 -9.48 16.74
N PHE A 107 -24.55 -10.47 15.88
CA PHE A 107 -24.54 -10.30 14.43
C PHE A 107 -25.92 -9.92 13.86
N HIS A 108 -26.99 -10.20 14.60
CA HIS A 108 -28.36 -9.92 14.15
C HIS A 108 -28.86 -8.51 14.46
N LYS A 109 -28.18 -7.77 15.35
CA LYS A 109 -28.64 -6.43 15.76
C LYS A 109 -28.02 -5.26 15.00
N ASN A 110 -26.85 -5.45 14.42
CA ASN A 110 -26.19 -4.40 13.65
C ASN A 110 -25.93 -4.89 12.23
N SER A 111 -26.87 -4.66 11.34
CA SER A 111 -26.69 -4.86 9.89
C SER A 111 -25.62 -3.89 9.34
N ILE A 112 -24.35 -4.20 9.58
CA ILE A 112 -23.17 -3.42 9.12
C ILE A 112 -22.74 -3.81 7.71
N PHE A 113 -23.51 -4.60 6.98
CA PHE A 113 -23.31 -4.74 5.54
C PHE A 113 -23.98 -3.59 4.79
N LYS A 114 -23.57 -2.34 5.04
CA LYS A 114 -23.65 -1.33 4.01
C LYS A 114 -22.66 -1.75 2.92
N LYS A 115 -23.23 -2.04 1.73
CA LYS A 115 -22.52 -2.38 0.51
C LYS A 115 -21.24 -1.56 0.40
N PRO A 116 -20.03 -2.16 0.33
CA PRO A 116 -18.82 -1.36 0.13
C PRO A 116 -18.94 -0.62 -1.20
N PRO A 117 -18.42 0.61 -1.29
CA PRO A 117 -18.36 1.30 -2.57
C PRO A 117 -17.57 0.41 -3.54
N ARG A 118 -18.08 0.26 -4.76
CA ARG A 118 -17.36 -0.46 -5.81
C ARG A 118 -16.05 0.28 -6.08
N ILE A 119 -14.94 -0.34 -5.75
CA ILE A 119 -13.62 0.13 -6.12
C ILE A 119 -13.32 -0.49 -7.49
N PHE A 120 -13.36 0.34 -8.53
CA PHE A 120 -12.82 0.01 -9.85
C PHE A 120 -11.46 0.63 -10.00
#